data_ea39d90089b913867238350caa06c1e3
#
_entry.id   ea39d90089b913867238350caa06c1e3
#
_cell.length_a   1.000
_cell.length_b   1.000
_cell.length_c   1.000
_cell.angle_alpha   90.00
_cell.angle_beta   90.00
_cell.angle_gamma   90.00
#
_symmetry.space_group_name_H-M   'P 1'
#
loop_
_entity.id
_entity.type
_entity.pdbx_description
1 polymer ?
#
loop_
_entity_poly.entity_id
_entity_poly.type
_entity_poly.pdbx_seq_one_letter_code
_entity_poly.pdbx_strand_id
1 'polypeptide(L)'
;MSGAMDKLVRDLIPEQLVAKGVAAQVSRYDDAAFLEALRAKLVEESVEYYAARNDDDAVAELADLMEVVLARAGVHGADEAALNEARQKKLAARGGFHERFRLVIDD
;
A
#
# COMPACT_ATOMS: atom_id res chain seq x y z
N MET A 1 18.66 -16.29 -14.70
CA MET A 1 18.81 -16.17 -13.26
C MET A 1 17.48 -16.07 -12.57
N SER A 2 16.92 -17.19 -12.37
CA SER A 2 15.72 -17.23 -11.55
C SER A 2 16.06 -16.85 -10.11
N GLY A 3 15.16 -16.24 -9.39
CA GLY A 3 15.33 -15.86 -8.02
C GLY A 3 15.89 -14.49 -7.75
N ALA A 4 16.25 -13.74 -8.80
CA ALA A 4 16.64 -12.36 -8.61
C ALA A 4 15.40 -11.54 -8.21
N MET A 5 15.53 -10.75 -7.16
CA MET A 5 14.48 -9.83 -6.72
C MET A 5 14.96 -8.41 -6.89
N ASP A 6 14.10 -7.58 -7.46
CA ASP A 6 14.34 -6.15 -7.62
C ASP A 6 13.02 -5.45 -7.38
N LYS A 7 12.82 -4.99 -6.16
CA LYS A 7 11.54 -4.38 -5.80
C LYS A 7 11.67 -3.43 -4.61
N LEU A 8 10.68 -2.59 -4.47
CA LEU A 8 10.53 -1.74 -3.30
C LEU A 8 10.23 -2.62 -2.07
N VAL A 9 10.96 -2.37 -0.99
CA VAL A 9 10.76 -3.06 0.28
C VAL A 9 10.57 -2.05 1.41
N ARG A 10 9.99 -2.50 2.51
CA ARG A 10 9.82 -1.68 3.71
C ARG A 10 11.17 -1.38 4.34
N ASP A 11 11.22 -0.30 5.10
CA ASP A 11 12.46 0.28 5.63
C ASP A 11 13.32 -0.68 6.46
N LEU A 12 12.69 -1.59 7.19
CA LEU A 12 13.43 -2.50 8.07
C LEU A 12 13.86 -3.80 7.38
N ILE A 13 13.40 -4.04 6.16
CA ILE A 13 13.71 -5.30 5.46
C ILE A 13 15.20 -5.46 5.17
N PRO A 14 15.95 -4.44 4.69
CA PRO A 14 17.38 -4.62 4.43
C PRO A 14 18.15 -5.10 5.65
N GLU A 15 17.94 -4.51 6.83
CA GLU A 15 18.65 -4.93 8.03
C GLU A 15 18.22 -6.32 8.50
N GLN A 16 16.95 -6.69 8.31
CA GLN A 16 16.45 -8.02 8.63
C GLN A 16 17.09 -9.09 7.74
N LEU A 17 17.30 -8.79 6.47
CA LEU A 17 17.99 -9.68 5.55
C LEU A 17 19.46 -9.89 5.96
N VAL A 18 20.14 -8.81 6.33
CA VAL A 18 21.54 -8.89 6.83
C VAL A 18 21.60 -9.78 8.07
N ALA A 19 20.65 -9.61 9.00
CA ALA A 19 20.60 -10.43 10.21
C ALA A 19 20.40 -11.91 9.90
N LYS A 20 19.77 -12.24 8.79
CA LYS A 20 19.55 -13.62 8.33
C LYS A 20 20.69 -14.14 7.47
N GLY A 21 21.74 -13.37 7.25
CA GLY A 21 22.88 -13.77 6.43
C GLY A 21 22.63 -13.71 4.92
N VAL A 22 21.58 -12.99 4.50
CA VAL A 22 21.28 -12.84 3.07
C VAL A 22 22.08 -11.68 2.50
N ALA A 23 22.83 -11.93 1.43
CA ALA A 23 23.52 -10.88 0.70
C ALA A 23 22.53 -10.12 -0.17
N ALA A 24 22.49 -8.79 0.00
CA ALA A 24 21.57 -7.96 -0.75
C ALA A 24 22.24 -6.63 -1.08
N GLN A 25 21.93 -6.08 -2.26
CA GLN A 25 22.32 -4.73 -2.62
C GLN A 25 21.13 -3.81 -2.36
N VAL A 26 21.39 -2.74 -1.63
CA VAL A 26 20.35 -1.77 -1.23
C VAL A 26 20.68 -0.43 -1.84
N SER A 27 19.70 0.18 -2.48
CA SER A 27 19.81 1.53 -3.00
C SER A 27 18.49 2.26 -2.77
N ARG A 28 18.44 3.53 -3.13
CA ARG A 28 17.24 4.33 -3.01
C ARG A 28 16.77 4.75 -4.39
N TYR A 29 15.45 4.71 -4.59
CA TYR A 29 14.83 5.23 -5.80
C TYR A 29 14.90 6.76 -5.81
N ASP A 30 15.04 7.34 -6.99
CA ASP A 30 14.74 8.76 -7.15
C ASP A 30 13.20 8.98 -7.11
N ASP A 31 12.78 10.24 -7.16
CA ASP A 31 11.36 10.57 -6.99
C ASP A 31 10.47 9.90 -8.04
N ALA A 32 10.86 9.95 -9.30
CA ALA A 32 10.06 9.37 -10.38
C ALA A 32 10.00 7.85 -10.27
N ALA A 33 11.13 7.20 -10.02
CA ALA A 33 11.20 5.76 -9.87
C ALA A 33 10.46 5.27 -8.63
N PHE A 34 10.52 6.05 -7.53
CA PHE A 34 9.79 5.73 -6.31
C PHE A 34 8.28 5.75 -6.54
N LEU A 35 7.77 6.76 -7.24
CA LEU A 35 6.35 6.84 -7.57
C LEU A 35 5.89 5.61 -8.34
N GLU A 36 6.67 5.19 -9.34
CA GLU A 36 6.35 3.98 -10.12
C GLU A 36 6.45 2.70 -9.28
N ALA A 37 7.44 2.62 -8.41
CA ALA A 37 7.59 1.47 -7.51
C ALA A 37 6.41 1.36 -6.54
N LEU A 38 5.92 2.48 -6.01
CA LEU A 38 4.73 2.50 -5.15
C LEU A 38 3.48 2.09 -5.91
N ARG A 39 3.37 2.48 -7.19
CA ARG A 39 2.25 2.06 -8.03
C ARG A 39 2.24 0.55 -8.20
N ALA A 40 3.40 -0.04 -8.51
CA ALA A 40 3.54 -1.48 -8.62
C ALA A 40 3.21 -2.19 -7.30
N LYS A 41 3.63 -1.60 -6.19
CA LYS A 41 3.37 -2.13 -4.85
C LYS A 41 1.88 -2.13 -4.53
N LEU A 42 1.17 -1.08 -4.90
CA LEU A 42 -0.27 -0.99 -4.69
C LEU A 42 -1.01 -2.11 -5.42
N VAL A 43 -0.63 -2.39 -6.67
CA VAL A 43 -1.19 -3.50 -7.44
C VAL A 43 -0.85 -4.84 -6.79
N GLU A 44 0.41 -5.05 -6.41
CA GLU A 44 0.88 -6.28 -5.78
C GLU A 44 0.07 -6.59 -4.50
N GLU A 45 -0.05 -5.62 -3.60
CA GLU A 45 -0.77 -5.83 -2.35
C GLU A 45 -2.27 -6.03 -2.57
N SER A 46 -2.85 -5.41 -3.59
CA SER A 46 -4.25 -5.64 -3.94
C SER A 46 -4.46 -7.08 -4.41
N VAL A 47 -3.56 -7.61 -5.23
CA VAL A 47 -3.61 -9.00 -5.70
C VAL A 47 -3.48 -9.96 -4.50
N GLU A 48 -2.54 -9.68 -3.60
CA GLU A 48 -2.35 -10.50 -2.40
C GLU A 48 -3.57 -10.49 -1.49
N TYR A 49 -4.24 -9.33 -1.36
CA TYR A 49 -5.48 -9.25 -0.61
C TYR A 49 -6.55 -10.18 -1.19
N TYR A 50 -6.73 -10.16 -2.53
CA TYR A 50 -7.71 -11.03 -3.18
C TYR A 50 -7.35 -12.51 -3.06
N ALA A 51 -6.09 -12.84 -2.87
CA ALA A 51 -5.63 -14.22 -2.69
C ALA A 51 -5.64 -14.68 -1.23
N ALA A 52 -6.04 -13.83 -0.29
CA ALA A 52 -6.07 -14.17 1.12
C ALA A 52 -7.01 -15.34 1.39
N ARG A 53 -6.57 -16.27 2.24
CA ARG A 53 -7.29 -17.52 2.49
C ARG A 53 -8.24 -17.47 3.68
N ASN A 54 -8.08 -16.46 4.53
CA ASN A 54 -8.90 -16.32 5.74
C ASN A 54 -8.92 -14.84 6.14
N ASP A 55 -9.71 -14.51 7.13
CA ASP A 55 -9.91 -13.13 7.55
C ASP A 55 -8.64 -12.51 8.14
N ASP A 56 -7.86 -13.26 8.89
CA ASP A 56 -6.61 -12.74 9.47
C ASP A 56 -5.62 -12.35 8.37
N ASP A 57 -5.45 -13.19 7.37
CA ASP A 57 -4.59 -12.88 6.22
C ASP A 57 -5.13 -11.67 5.45
N ALA A 58 -6.44 -11.60 5.26
CA ALA A 58 -7.07 -10.47 4.57
C ALA A 58 -6.80 -9.15 5.29
N VAL A 59 -6.93 -9.13 6.61
CA VAL A 59 -6.66 -7.94 7.42
C VAL A 59 -5.18 -7.56 7.33
N ALA A 60 -4.27 -8.53 7.36
CA ALA A 60 -2.84 -8.27 7.21
C ALA A 60 -2.53 -7.61 5.86
N GLU A 61 -3.14 -8.10 4.78
CA GLU A 61 -2.94 -7.51 3.45
C GLU A 61 -3.55 -6.10 3.34
N LEU A 62 -4.68 -5.86 4.00
CA LEU A 62 -5.25 -4.51 4.06
C LEU A 62 -4.33 -3.56 4.82
N ALA A 63 -3.66 -4.03 5.88
CA ALA A 63 -2.67 -3.22 6.60
C ALA A 63 -1.48 -2.86 5.69
N ASP A 64 -1.02 -3.80 4.88
CA ASP A 64 0.02 -3.54 3.89
C ASP A 64 -0.43 -2.50 2.86
N LEU A 65 -1.67 -2.60 2.38
CA LEU A 65 -2.25 -1.60 1.48
C LEU A 65 -2.26 -0.21 2.12
N MET A 66 -2.61 -0.10 3.39
CA MET A 66 -2.61 1.18 4.10
C MET A 66 -1.20 1.80 4.12
N GLU A 67 -0.16 1.01 4.35
CA GLU A 67 1.21 1.53 4.32
C GLU A 67 1.60 2.08 2.95
N VAL A 68 1.21 1.39 1.89
CA VAL A 68 1.45 1.88 0.53
C VAL A 68 0.70 3.18 0.27
N VAL A 69 -0.55 3.27 0.72
CA VAL A 69 -1.37 4.49 0.58
C VAL A 69 -0.71 5.66 1.32
N LEU A 70 -0.24 5.43 2.54
CA LEU A 70 0.46 6.47 3.32
C LEU A 70 1.72 6.95 2.62
N ALA A 71 2.55 6.03 2.13
CA ALA A 71 3.75 6.39 1.38
C ALA A 71 3.42 7.16 0.10
N ARG A 72 2.37 6.75 -0.59
CA ARG A 72 1.91 7.41 -1.82
C ARG A 72 1.41 8.82 -1.53
N ALA A 73 0.68 9.02 -0.43
CA ALA A 73 0.24 10.34 -0.01
C ALA A 73 1.44 11.27 0.25
N GLY A 74 2.52 10.73 0.83
CA GLY A 74 3.75 11.46 1.05
C GLY A 74 4.37 12.00 -0.24
N VAL A 75 4.29 11.26 -1.32
CA VAL A 75 4.77 11.71 -2.64
C VAL A 75 3.99 12.95 -3.10
N HIS A 76 2.73 13.05 -2.73
CA HIS A 76 1.87 14.19 -3.04
C HIS A 76 1.93 15.30 -1.99
N GLY A 77 2.87 15.22 -1.04
CA GLY A 77 3.05 16.24 -0.02
C GLY A 77 2.12 16.12 1.19
N ALA A 78 1.41 15.01 1.34
CA ALA A 78 0.47 14.81 2.44
C ALA A 78 1.04 13.80 3.45
N ASP A 79 1.12 14.20 4.71
CA ASP A 79 1.42 13.27 5.79
C ASP A 79 0.15 12.50 6.19
N GLU A 80 0.29 11.60 7.16
CA GLU A 80 -0.84 10.79 7.64
C GLU A 80 -1.99 11.67 8.16
N ALA A 81 -1.68 12.71 8.89
CA ALA A 81 -2.70 13.62 9.42
C ALA A 81 -3.48 14.31 8.31
N ALA A 82 -2.79 14.79 7.28
CA ALA A 82 -3.43 15.45 6.13
C ALA A 82 -4.30 14.47 5.34
N LEU A 83 -3.81 13.26 5.12
CA LEU A 83 -4.59 12.22 4.45
C LEU A 83 -5.84 11.86 5.25
N ASN A 84 -5.69 11.70 6.56
CA ASN A 84 -6.81 11.38 7.43
C ASN A 84 -7.85 12.49 7.47
N GLU A 85 -7.41 13.76 7.48
CA GLU A 85 -8.32 14.90 7.41
C GLU A 85 -9.13 14.89 6.12
N ALA A 86 -8.49 14.62 4.98
CA ALA A 86 -9.18 14.52 3.70
C ALA A 86 -10.22 13.38 3.73
N ARG A 87 -9.86 12.25 4.32
CA ARG A 87 -10.77 11.11 4.48
C ARG A 87 -11.97 11.47 5.34
N GLN A 88 -11.74 12.15 6.45
CA GLN A 88 -12.81 12.57 7.37
C GLN A 88 -13.78 13.55 6.71
N LYS A 89 -13.28 14.49 5.90
CA LYS A 89 -14.13 15.42 5.15
C LYS A 89 -15.04 14.68 4.17
N LYS A 90 -14.51 13.70 3.47
CA LYS A 90 -15.33 12.89 2.56
C LYS A 90 -16.33 12.03 3.30
N LEU A 91 -15.94 11.49 4.45
CA LEU A 91 -16.83 10.71 5.30
C LEU A 91 -18.02 11.56 5.77
N ALA A 92 -17.76 12.80 6.20
CA ALA A 92 -18.83 13.71 6.64
C ALA A 92 -19.76 14.10 5.49
N ALA A 93 -19.23 14.29 4.30
CA ALA A 93 -20.00 14.74 3.13
C ALA A 93 -20.79 13.61 2.47
N ARG A 94 -20.25 12.40 2.42
CA ARG A 94 -20.79 11.28 1.63
C ARG A 94 -21.13 10.05 2.45
N GLY A 95 -20.65 9.95 3.68
CA GLY A 95 -20.76 8.76 4.51
C GLY A 95 -19.74 7.70 4.10
N GLY A 96 -19.76 6.59 4.80
CA GLY A 96 -18.97 5.41 4.47
C GLY A 96 -19.81 4.42 3.66
N PHE A 97 -19.48 3.13 3.84
CA PHE A 97 -20.17 2.05 3.12
C PHE A 97 -21.00 1.16 4.06
N HIS A 98 -21.27 1.66 5.25
CA HIS A 98 -21.92 0.86 6.29
C HIS A 98 -23.31 0.39 5.91
N GLU A 99 -24.07 1.22 5.18
CA GLU A 99 -25.44 0.91 4.79
C GLU A 99 -25.52 -0.07 3.60
N ARG A 100 -24.42 -0.34 2.92
CA ARG A 100 -24.35 -1.34 1.85
C ARG A 100 -25.26 -1.03 0.68
N PHE A 101 -25.49 0.27 0.39
CA PHE A 101 -26.38 0.68 -0.69
C PHE A 101 -25.86 0.28 -2.07
N ARG A 102 -26.79 -0.18 -2.88
CA ARG A 102 -26.58 -0.37 -4.32
C ARG A 102 -27.48 0.61 -5.04
N LEU A 103 -26.91 1.44 -5.90
CA LEU A 103 -27.64 2.43 -6.68
C LEU A 103 -27.73 1.99 -8.14
N VAL A 104 -28.94 2.03 -8.69
CA VAL A 104 -29.18 1.82 -10.11
C VAL A 104 -29.92 3.05 -10.60
N ILE A 105 -29.43 3.65 -11.67
CA ILE A 105 -30.07 4.83 -12.27
C ILE A 105 -30.59 4.42 -13.66
N ASP A 106 -31.90 4.57 -13.88
CA ASP A 106 -32.51 4.30 -15.17
C ASP A 106 -32.61 5.59 -15.97
N ASP A 107 -32.37 5.49 -17.28
CA ASP A 107 -32.51 6.64 -18.21
C ASP A 107 -33.95 6.88 -18.57
#